data_2e887284ffdc5d8e7a7525d9e7ea10bf
#
_entry.id   2e887284ffdc5d8e7a7525d9e7ea10bf
#
_cell.length_a   1.000
_cell.length_b   1.000
_cell.length_c   1.000
_cell.angle_alpha   90.00
_cell.angle_beta   90.00
_cell.angle_gamma   90.00
#
_symmetry.space_group_name_H-M   'P 1'
#
loop_
_entity.id
_entity.type
_entity.pdbx_description
1 polymer ?
#
loop_
_entity_poly.entity_id
_entity_poly.type
_entity_poly.pdbx_seq_one_letter_code
_entity_poly.pdbx_strand_id
1 'polypeptide(L)'
;TPIPGGEAWLAAYDAAIADFVANRPVNVPADLPEGIRMLLIGLTNPVNQPFSGELWATDLMQTLRRIQQPVLVVIGKKDIQVDWQADGSLIAELAKTHPNIHVAFPENANHVLKYEPLERAQLNAAQASSSYNAKAPRLDDEALQAILAWLDARR
;
A
#
# COMPACT_ATOMS: atom_id res chain seq x y z
N THR A 1 -4.96 5.78 -19.29
CA THR A 1 -4.64 5.11 -20.59
C THR A 1 -3.82 3.87 -20.26
N PRO A 2 -4.19 2.66 -20.74
CA PRO A 2 -3.40 1.45 -20.53
C PRO A 2 -1.97 1.66 -21.04
N ILE A 3 -0.99 1.16 -20.28
CA ILE A 3 0.41 1.20 -20.69
C ILE A 3 0.62 0.08 -21.71
N PRO A 4 1.17 0.37 -22.92
CA PRO A 4 1.47 -0.68 -23.89
C PRO A 4 2.36 -1.76 -23.26
N GLY A 5 1.96 -3.02 -23.38
CA GLY A 5 2.65 -4.15 -22.75
C GLY A 5 2.36 -4.37 -21.26
N GLY A 6 1.58 -3.52 -20.62
CA GLY A 6 1.31 -3.57 -19.17
C GLY A 6 0.68 -4.88 -18.71
N GLU A 7 -0.20 -5.48 -19.52
CA GLU A 7 -0.81 -6.78 -19.19
C GLU A 7 0.24 -7.91 -19.14
N ALA A 8 1.18 -7.92 -20.09
CA ALA A 8 2.25 -8.91 -20.09
C ALA A 8 3.21 -8.73 -18.91
N TRP A 9 3.49 -7.47 -18.54
CA TRP A 9 4.31 -7.18 -17.36
C TRP A 9 3.63 -7.58 -16.05
N LEU A 10 2.32 -7.36 -15.95
CA LEU A 10 1.54 -7.79 -14.80
C LEU A 10 1.52 -9.31 -14.69
N ALA A 11 1.29 -10.02 -15.79
CA ALA A 11 1.33 -11.47 -15.81
C ALA A 11 2.70 -12.04 -15.40
N ALA A 12 3.80 -11.40 -15.84
CA ALA A 12 5.15 -11.77 -15.44
C ALA A 12 5.40 -11.50 -13.94
N TYR A 13 4.88 -10.38 -13.42
CA TYR A 13 4.92 -10.06 -12.00
C TYR A 13 4.18 -11.12 -11.19
N ASP A 14 2.94 -11.41 -11.54
CA ASP A 14 2.09 -12.37 -10.82
C ASP A 14 2.74 -13.79 -10.82
N ALA A 15 3.30 -14.21 -11.95
CA ALA A 15 4.00 -15.48 -12.05
C ALA A 15 5.24 -15.54 -11.15
N ALA A 16 6.06 -14.47 -11.15
CA ALA A 16 7.26 -14.38 -10.31
C ALA A 16 6.90 -14.40 -8.80
N ILE A 17 5.86 -13.69 -8.40
CA ILE A 17 5.37 -13.70 -7.02
C ILE A 17 4.81 -15.07 -6.63
N ALA A 18 4.01 -15.70 -7.49
CA ALA A 18 3.47 -17.03 -7.24
C ALA A 18 4.57 -18.08 -7.05
N ASP A 19 5.64 -18.03 -7.87
CA ASP A 19 6.80 -18.90 -7.71
C ASP A 19 7.54 -18.63 -6.39
N PHE A 20 7.74 -17.36 -6.04
CA PHE A 20 8.40 -16.97 -4.82
C PHE A 20 7.64 -17.44 -3.56
N VAL A 21 6.33 -17.19 -3.50
CA VAL A 21 5.47 -17.64 -2.39
C VAL A 21 5.45 -19.15 -2.26
N ALA A 22 5.48 -19.86 -3.39
CA ALA A 22 5.55 -21.33 -3.42
C ALA A 22 6.95 -21.90 -3.17
N ASN A 23 7.93 -21.04 -2.88
CA ASN A 23 9.34 -21.41 -2.70
C ASN A 23 9.92 -22.17 -3.90
N ARG A 24 9.52 -21.76 -5.11
CA ARG A 24 10.04 -22.27 -6.39
C ARG A 24 11.09 -21.30 -6.96
N PRO A 25 11.94 -21.75 -7.87
CA PRO A 25 12.86 -20.87 -8.59
C PRO A 25 12.08 -19.76 -9.33
N VAL A 26 12.41 -18.51 -9.03
CA VAL A 26 11.77 -17.34 -9.65
C VAL A 26 12.46 -17.02 -10.97
N ASN A 27 11.69 -16.96 -12.05
CA ASN A 27 12.16 -16.47 -13.34
C ASN A 27 11.69 -15.02 -13.55
N VAL A 28 12.64 -14.10 -13.67
CA VAL A 28 12.37 -12.71 -14.02
C VAL A 28 12.75 -12.48 -15.47
N PRO A 29 11.78 -12.29 -16.39
CA PRO A 29 12.06 -12.12 -17.81
C PRO A 29 13.01 -10.96 -18.11
N ALA A 30 13.96 -11.17 -19.01
CA ALA A 30 14.97 -10.17 -19.33
C ALA A 30 14.44 -9.02 -20.20
N ASP A 31 13.31 -9.22 -20.87
CA ASP A 31 12.62 -8.24 -21.73
C ASP A 31 11.68 -7.31 -20.98
N LEU A 32 11.51 -7.50 -19.67
CA LEU A 32 10.78 -6.56 -18.84
C LEU A 32 11.50 -5.19 -18.80
N PRO A 33 10.75 -4.07 -18.71
CA PRO A 33 11.34 -2.77 -18.42
C PRO A 33 12.25 -2.84 -17.19
N GLU A 34 13.40 -2.20 -17.27
CA GLU A 34 14.44 -2.30 -16.24
C GLU A 34 13.92 -2.03 -14.83
N GLY A 35 13.08 -1.00 -14.65
CA GLY A 35 12.49 -0.66 -13.34
C GLY A 35 11.64 -1.78 -12.77
N ILE A 36 10.82 -2.46 -13.60
CA ILE A 36 9.98 -3.59 -13.18
C ILE A 36 10.86 -4.80 -12.87
N ARG A 37 11.83 -5.07 -13.72
CA ARG A 37 12.77 -6.17 -13.54
C ARG A 37 13.56 -6.03 -12.24
N MET A 38 14.10 -4.85 -11.94
CA MET A 38 14.84 -4.58 -10.70
C MET A 38 13.95 -4.67 -9.46
N LEU A 39 12.71 -4.19 -9.57
CA LEU A 39 11.71 -4.35 -8.51
C LEU A 39 11.47 -5.83 -8.20
N LEU A 40 11.19 -6.64 -9.19
CA LEU A 40 10.97 -8.08 -9.02
C LEU A 40 12.19 -8.79 -8.41
N ILE A 41 13.40 -8.52 -8.91
CA ILE A 41 14.64 -9.07 -8.36
C ILE A 41 14.80 -8.71 -6.87
N GLY A 42 14.50 -7.45 -6.51
CA GLY A 42 14.56 -7.00 -5.12
C GLY A 42 13.53 -7.69 -4.24
N LEU A 43 12.28 -7.73 -4.67
CA LEU A 43 11.18 -8.30 -3.91
C LEU A 43 11.30 -9.82 -3.74
N THR A 44 11.75 -10.51 -4.77
CA THR A 44 11.87 -11.99 -4.77
C THR A 44 13.27 -12.47 -4.33
N ASN A 45 14.08 -11.59 -3.74
CA ASN A 45 15.37 -11.99 -3.19
C ASN A 45 15.17 -13.03 -2.06
N PRO A 46 15.88 -14.17 -2.10
CA PRO A 46 15.75 -15.21 -1.07
C PRO A 46 15.97 -14.74 0.36
N VAL A 47 16.77 -13.70 0.56
CA VAL A 47 16.98 -13.11 1.90
C VAL A 47 15.70 -12.49 2.49
N ASN A 48 14.76 -12.10 1.63
CA ASN A 48 13.46 -11.53 2.02
C ASN A 48 12.36 -12.60 2.14
N GLN A 49 12.66 -13.87 1.86
CA GLN A 49 11.67 -14.94 1.79
C GLN A 49 10.73 -15.01 3.01
N PRO A 50 11.20 -14.97 4.25
CA PRO A 50 10.31 -15.07 5.41
C PRO A 50 9.28 -13.95 5.44
N PHE A 51 9.72 -12.70 5.24
CA PHE A 51 8.85 -11.53 5.27
C PHE A 51 7.97 -11.40 4.03
N SER A 52 8.61 -11.37 2.85
CA SER A 52 7.89 -11.12 1.60
C SER A 52 6.98 -12.28 1.22
N GLY A 53 7.38 -13.52 1.51
CA GLY A 53 6.55 -14.70 1.29
C GLY A 53 5.26 -14.65 2.10
N GLU A 54 5.34 -14.32 3.39
CA GLU A 54 4.16 -14.15 4.26
C GLU A 54 3.30 -12.96 3.83
N LEU A 55 3.92 -11.84 3.44
CA LEU A 55 3.20 -10.65 2.97
C LEU A 55 2.29 -10.96 1.79
N TRP A 56 2.79 -11.67 0.77
CA TRP A 56 1.99 -12.03 -0.40
C TRP A 56 1.07 -13.22 -0.20
N ALA A 57 1.38 -14.11 0.74
CA ALA A 57 0.48 -15.20 1.09
C ALA A 57 -0.70 -14.75 1.98
N THR A 58 -0.62 -13.55 2.57
CA THR A 58 -1.62 -13.06 3.50
C THR A 58 -2.80 -12.42 2.78
N ASP A 59 -3.99 -12.97 2.95
CA ASP A 59 -5.25 -12.32 2.59
C ASP A 59 -5.61 -11.30 3.67
N LEU A 60 -5.37 -10.01 3.36
CA LEU A 60 -5.67 -8.90 4.26
C LEU A 60 -7.15 -8.87 4.66
N MET A 61 -8.05 -9.09 3.71
CA MET A 61 -9.49 -9.00 3.99
C MET A 61 -9.96 -10.14 4.88
N GLN A 62 -9.44 -11.34 4.70
CA GLN A 62 -9.71 -12.46 5.60
C GLN A 62 -9.12 -12.21 6.99
N THR A 63 -7.93 -11.64 7.07
CA THR A 63 -7.28 -11.29 8.32
C THR A 63 -8.10 -10.25 9.08
N LEU A 64 -8.51 -9.17 8.44
CA LEU A 64 -9.35 -8.12 9.05
C LEU A 64 -10.68 -8.66 9.58
N ARG A 65 -11.33 -9.59 8.86
CA ARG A 65 -12.58 -10.24 9.33
C ARG A 65 -12.42 -11.03 10.62
N ARG A 66 -11.23 -11.51 10.94
CA ARG A 66 -10.95 -12.32 12.13
C ARG A 66 -10.50 -11.50 13.33
N ILE A 67 -10.04 -10.27 13.12
CA ILE A 67 -9.56 -9.40 14.19
C ILE A 67 -10.76 -8.94 15.02
N GLN A 68 -10.70 -9.15 16.33
CA GLN A 68 -11.70 -8.68 17.28
C GLN A 68 -11.31 -7.37 17.97
N GLN A 69 -10.03 -7.04 17.94
CA GLN A 69 -9.49 -5.81 18.51
C GLN A 69 -9.93 -4.59 17.68
N PRO A 70 -10.04 -3.41 18.31
CA PRO A 70 -10.25 -2.18 17.59
C PRO A 70 -9.13 -1.92 16.57
N VAL A 71 -9.51 -1.61 15.33
CA VAL A 71 -8.60 -1.30 14.22
C VAL A 71 -8.93 0.09 13.67
N LEU A 72 -7.92 0.91 13.46
CA LEU A 72 -8.01 2.12 12.64
C LEU A 72 -7.14 1.93 11.40
N VAL A 73 -7.74 2.09 10.23
CA VAL A 73 -7.03 2.15 8.94
C VAL A 73 -7.06 3.59 8.44
N VAL A 74 -5.88 4.14 8.19
CA VAL A 74 -5.74 5.50 7.66
C VAL A 74 -4.99 5.43 6.33
N ILE A 75 -5.61 5.84 5.25
CA ILE A 75 -5.00 5.89 3.91
C ILE A 75 -5.19 7.29 3.36
N GLY A 76 -4.08 8.00 3.11
CA GLY A 76 -4.13 9.33 2.54
C GLY A 76 -4.63 9.33 1.09
N LYS A 77 -5.48 10.30 0.71
CA LYS A 77 -5.95 10.40 -0.68
C LYS A 77 -4.84 10.80 -1.67
N LYS A 78 -3.75 11.35 -1.17
CA LYS A 78 -2.54 11.66 -1.95
C LYS A 78 -1.46 10.56 -1.84
N ASP A 79 -1.81 9.41 -1.31
CA ASP A 79 -0.97 8.21 -1.36
C ASP A 79 -0.88 7.68 -2.80
N ILE A 80 0.35 7.50 -3.30
CA ILE A 80 0.61 6.91 -4.63
C ILE A 80 1.11 5.46 -4.56
N GLN A 81 1.27 4.92 -3.35
CA GLN A 81 1.69 3.53 -3.13
C GLN A 81 0.49 2.63 -2.84
N VAL A 82 -0.50 3.14 -2.11
CA VAL A 82 -1.77 2.46 -1.83
C VAL A 82 -2.90 3.25 -2.46
N ASP A 83 -3.76 2.61 -3.20
CA ASP A 83 -4.91 3.26 -3.82
C ASP A 83 -6.10 3.28 -2.84
N TRP A 84 -6.36 4.46 -2.26
CA TRP A 84 -7.45 4.62 -1.29
C TRP A 84 -8.83 4.28 -1.89
N GLN A 85 -9.02 4.43 -3.22
CA GLN A 85 -10.28 4.08 -3.89
C GLN A 85 -10.35 2.58 -4.16
N ALA A 86 -9.31 1.98 -4.73
CA ALA A 86 -9.31 0.55 -5.04
C ALA A 86 -9.19 -0.30 -3.75
N ASP A 87 -8.15 -0.05 -2.95
CA ASP A 87 -7.85 -0.88 -1.78
C ASP A 87 -8.65 -0.41 -0.55
N GLY A 88 -8.70 0.90 -0.31
CA GLY A 88 -9.37 1.48 0.86
C GLY A 88 -10.87 1.28 0.85
N SER A 89 -11.53 1.31 -0.32
CA SER A 89 -12.97 1.08 -0.41
C SER A 89 -13.38 -0.33 0.04
N LEU A 90 -12.57 -1.34 -0.22
CA LEU A 90 -12.83 -2.71 0.22
C LEU A 90 -12.85 -2.80 1.75
N ILE A 91 -11.91 -2.11 2.40
CA ILE A 91 -11.84 -2.06 3.87
C ILE A 91 -13.01 -1.24 4.42
N ALA A 92 -13.38 -0.14 3.77
CA ALA A 92 -14.53 0.67 4.17
C ALA A 92 -15.86 -0.09 4.07
N GLU A 93 -16.04 -0.92 3.03
CA GLU A 93 -17.19 -1.82 2.93
C GLU A 93 -17.20 -2.85 4.06
N LEU A 94 -16.06 -3.45 4.38
CA LEU A 94 -15.94 -4.39 5.51
C LEU A 94 -16.32 -3.72 6.83
N ALA A 95 -15.88 -2.49 7.06
CA ALA A 95 -16.15 -1.73 8.28
C ALA A 95 -17.66 -1.51 8.54
N LYS A 96 -18.51 -1.50 7.50
CA LYS A 96 -19.97 -1.38 7.66
C LYS A 96 -20.58 -2.53 8.46
N THR A 97 -19.96 -3.70 8.43
CA THR A 97 -20.40 -4.91 9.12
C THR A 97 -19.49 -5.33 10.27
N HIS A 98 -18.37 -4.62 10.46
CA HIS A 98 -17.37 -4.89 11.49
C HIS A 98 -17.11 -3.61 12.31
N PRO A 99 -17.91 -3.37 13.38
CA PRO A 99 -17.88 -2.10 14.13
C PRO A 99 -16.56 -1.83 14.88
N ASN A 100 -15.70 -2.83 15.00
CA ASN A 100 -14.34 -2.69 15.52
C ASN A 100 -13.36 -2.09 14.51
N ILE A 101 -13.72 -2.02 13.22
CA ILE A 101 -12.87 -1.46 12.16
C ILE A 101 -13.34 -0.05 11.82
N HIS A 102 -12.43 0.90 11.91
CA HIS A 102 -12.65 2.30 11.54
C HIS A 102 -11.72 2.65 10.37
N VAL A 103 -12.20 3.47 9.45
CA VAL A 103 -11.42 3.87 8.27
C VAL A 103 -11.45 5.39 8.14
N ALA A 104 -10.31 5.98 7.83
CA ALA A 104 -10.18 7.41 7.55
C ALA A 104 -9.38 7.61 6.24
N PHE A 105 -9.84 8.56 5.42
CA PHE A 105 -9.21 8.94 4.15
C PHE A 105 -8.87 10.44 4.14
N PRO A 106 -7.82 10.87 4.86
CA PRO A 106 -7.42 12.27 4.90
C PRO A 106 -7.11 12.82 3.52
N GLU A 107 -7.65 14.01 3.20
CA GLU A 107 -7.63 14.59 1.86
C GLU A 107 -6.22 14.87 1.36
N ASN A 108 -5.35 15.40 2.23
CA ASN A 108 -4.01 15.85 1.85
C ASN A 108 -2.87 14.99 2.40
N ALA A 109 -3.17 13.85 3.00
CA ALA A 109 -2.14 12.96 3.52
C ALA A 109 -1.52 12.12 2.40
N ASN A 110 -0.19 11.98 2.43
CA ASN A 110 0.56 11.04 1.60
C ASN A 110 0.72 9.66 2.30
N HIS A 111 1.49 8.76 1.71
CA HIS A 111 1.71 7.40 2.24
C HIS A 111 2.22 7.33 3.69
N VAL A 112 2.98 8.32 4.12
CA VAL A 112 3.51 8.42 5.51
C VAL A 112 2.71 9.40 6.37
N LEU A 113 1.47 9.67 5.99
CA LEU A 113 0.50 10.53 6.67
C LEU A 113 0.98 11.98 6.85
N LYS A 114 1.91 12.43 6.02
CA LYS A 114 2.36 13.82 6.00
C LYS A 114 1.54 14.61 4.99
N TYR A 115 1.39 15.91 5.28
CA TYR A 115 0.72 16.83 4.38
C TYR A 115 1.45 16.93 3.03
N GLU A 116 0.73 16.68 1.96
CA GLU A 116 1.20 16.75 0.58
C GLU A 116 0.52 17.91 -0.17
N PRO A 117 1.27 18.97 -0.51
CA PRO A 117 0.70 20.15 -1.16
C PRO A 117 0.33 19.91 -2.63
N LEU A 118 0.96 18.95 -3.31
CA LEU A 118 0.67 18.65 -4.72
C LEU A 118 -0.60 17.83 -4.85
N GLU A 119 -1.28 18.01 -5.98
CA GLU A 119 -2.39 17.13 -6.33
C GLU A 119 -1.90 15.72 -6.67
N ARG A 120 -2.69 14.69 -6.33
CA ARG A 120 -2.31 13.28 -6.56
C ARG A 120 -1.88 13.01 -8.00
N ALA A 121 -2.56 13.63 -8.98
CA ALA A 121 -2.24 13.49 -10.40
C ALA A 121 -0.88 14.07 -10.81
N GLN A 122 -0.30 14.94 -10.00
CA GLN A 122 1.01 15.54 -10.21
C GLN A 122 2.13 14.75 -9.54
N LEU A 123 1.79 13.80 -8.67
CA LEU A 123 2.78 13.03 -7.92
C LEU A 123 3.34 11.88 -8.76
N ASN A 124 4.63 11.69 -8.63
CA ASN A 124 5.34 10.49 -9.09
C ASN A 124 6.26 9.98 -7.95
N ALA A 125 6.86 8.82 -8.13
CA ALA A 125 7.68 8.17 -7.11
C ALA A 125 8.83 9.06 -6.59
N ALA A 126 9.47 9.85 -7.46
CA ALA A 126 10.57 10.75 -7.05
C ALA A 126 10.06 11.92 -6.21
N GLN A 127 8.94 12.53 -6.58
CA GLN A 127 8.32 13.62 -5.84
C GLN A 127 7.81 13.14 -4.48
N ALA A 128 7.11 12.01 -4.43
CA ALA A 128 6.64 11.43 -3.18
C ALA A 128 7.80 11.12 -2.22
N SER A 129 8.86 10.48 -2.72
CA SER A 129 10.05 10.18 -1.91
C SER A 129 10.72 11.44 -1.37
N SER A 130 10.77 12.53 -2.13
CA SER A 130 11.33 13.81 -1.67
C SER A 130 10.46 14.46 -0.59
N SER A 131 9.13 14.38 -0.71
CA SER A 131 8.20 14.95 0.28
C SER A 131 8.24 14.20 1.62
N TYR A 132 8.45 12.87 1.60
CA TYR A 132 8.55 12.07 2.82
C TYR A 132 9.67 12.51 3.76
N ASN A 133 10.77 13.00 3.20
CA ASN A 133 11.99 13.38 3.91
C ASN A 133 12.31 14.88 3.83
N ALA A 134 11.33 15.72 3.49
CA ALA A 134 11.51 17.17 3.42
C ALA A 134 12.02 17.75 4.76
N LYS A 135 12.75 18.88 4.71
CA LYS A 135 13.40 19.49 5.91
C LYS A 135 12.42 19.87 7.02
N ALA A 136 11.16 20.15 6.69
CA ALA A 136 10.11 20.52 7.66
C ALA A 136 8.82 19.76 7.35
N PRO A 137 8.82 18.42 7.37
CA PRO A 137 7.61 17.66 7.12
C PRO A 137 6.68 17.82 8.33
N ARG A 138 5.40 18.04 8.07
CA ARG A 138 4.37 18.01 9.11
C ARG A 138 3.39 16.88 8.83
N LEU A 139 2.85 16.30 9.87
CA LEU A 139 1.70 15.40 9.73
C LEU A 139 0.55 16.17 9.08
N ASP A 140 -0.26 15.46 8.32
CA ASP A 140 -1.53 15.99 7.86
C ASP A 140 -2.47 16.17 9.06
N ASP A 141 -3.11 17.34 9.15
CA ASP A 141 -3.92 17.67 10.31
C ASP A 141 -5.16 16.76 10.42
N GLU A 142 -5.77 16.39 9.29
CA GLU A 142 -6.92 15.48 9.27
C GLU A 142 -6.52 14.06 9.69
N ALA A 143 -5.37 13.58 9.21
CA ALA A 143 -4.81 12.29 9.63
C ALA A 143 -4.52 12.26 11.13
N LEU A 144 -3.89 13.32 11.65
CA LEU A 144 -3.60 13.45 13.09
C LEU A 144 -4.88 13.45 13.92
N GLN A 145 -5.88 14.24 13.52
CA GLN A 145 -7.16 14.31 14.24
C GLN A 145 -7.90 12.96 14.20
N ALA A 146 -7.91 12.25 13.09
CA ALA A 146 -8.51 10.92 13.00
C ALA A 146 -7.86 9.94 13.98
N ILE A 147 -6.55 9.94 14.08
CA ILE A 147 -5.80 9.08 15.02
C ILE A 147 -6.11 9.47 16.47
N LEU A 148 -6.04 10.75 16.81
CA LEU A 148 -6.29 11.21 18.18
C LEU A 148 -7.72 10.95 18.62
N ALA A 149 -8.72 11.25 17.79
CA ALA A 149 -10.13 10.99 18.10
C ALA A 149 -10.39 9.49 18.28
N TRP A 150 -9.76 8.65 17.46
CA TRP A 150 -9.87 7.19 17.59
C TRP A 150 -9.26 6.68 18.89
N LEU A 151 -8.12 7.21 19.32
CA LEU A 151 -7.46 6.86 20.59
C LEU A 151 -8.29 7.33 21.80
N ASP A 152 -8.80 8.58 21.77
CA ASP A 152 -9.57 9.16 22.87
C ASP A 152 -10.89 8.42 23.11
N ALA A 153 -11.53 7.91 22.06
CA ALA A 153 -12.73 7.10 22.17
C ALA A 153 -12.51 5.72 22.85
N ARG A 154 -11.27 5.39 23.22
CA ARG A 154 -10.87 4.10 23.82
C ARG A 154 -10.22 4.24 25.21
N ARG A 155 -10.20 5.45 25.75
CA ARG A 155 -9.83 5.73 27.13
C ARG A 155 -11.02 5.51 28.03
#